data_2b9d5b229b5106fd9c82cf71956dcff3
#
_entry.id   2b9d5b229b5106fd9c82cf71956dcff3
#
_cell.length_a   1.000
_cell.length_b   1.000
_cell.length_c   1.000
_cell.angle_alpha   90.00
_cell.angle_beta   90.00
_cell.angle_gamma   90.00
#
_symmetry.space_group_name_H-M   'P 1'
#
loop_
_entity.id
_entity.type
_entity.pdbx_description
1 polymer ?
#
loop_
_entity_poly.entity_id
_entity_poly.type
_entity_poly.pdbx_seq_one_letter_code
_entity_poly.pdbx_strand_id
1 'polypeptide(L)'
;MKTLAILFGSALGKLLGLAREVTLAFYFGATPTADAFRAGLAAALFPTHFFMGDVLDGAFVPLYSRYLRTNPASGRRLLRMTSAYLLLVSAVLALLTWLVGPQIVRLFAPGLASGTVTLAARMLRWMGLGIPFYCFAALYSLYGICHDRFRPLALRTTFQNAALVLVIPIAAWLHDPEWLGLGFSVAFGVYLGYTWWSLRDVRHQDAAAAAQRAPDGAELSTLFHTATPLAITLVLGQVLGVIDRAAASFVGVGAVASLEYARAFVETPQVLVGYAVGTVALSRFSSFEREEARTRAAELIFPLVTGVLGLMLVLVAAAPELVTLAYRRGRFDATAVALVSQALRGLAVGAAFMMAVYIMMRIISAQMRNRENIIPMVVAVVVEVVAAIVLVPRLGLFGVGLAVSVMQIVLCTLLARRLGLLRQLSGRIPGWLGGLLLAAGAALAASRFQGGPWGRLAAIAALVLLGWVAGNLAFAATRADWLILRDRAGEAFGRLRLRLAQATR
;
A
#
# COMPACT_ATOMS: atom_id res chain seq x y z
N MET A 1 15.27 4.96 -21.06
CA MET A 1 13.90 5.48 -21.32
C MET A 1 12.79 4.67 -20.64
N LYS A 2 12.77 3.30 -20.69
CA LYS A 2 11.71 2.46 -20.07
C LYS A 2 11.57 2.68 -18.55
N THR A 3 12.68 2.67 -17.80
CA THR A 3 12.70 2.87 -16.33
C THR A 3 12.19 4.26 -15.90
N LEU A 4 12.54 5.31 -16.64
CA LEU A 4 12.08 6.67 -16.38
C LEU A 4 10.57 6.81 -16.55
N ALA A 5 9.98 6.18 -17.56
CA ALA A 5 8.54 6.21 -17.79
C ALA A 5 7.76 5.50 -16.66
N ILE A 6 8.29 4.38 -16.13
CA ILE A 6 7.71 3.67 -14.98
C ILE A 6 7.79 4.52 -13.72
N LEU A 7 8.96 5.12 -13.44
CA LEU A 7 9.17 5.98 -12.27
C LEU A 7 8.26 7.21 -12.32
N PHE A 8 8.17 7.87 -13.48
CA PHE A 8 7.33 9.04 -13.66
C PHE A 8 5.83 8.70 -13.51
N GLY A 9 5.36 7.61 -14.14
CA GLY A 9 3.97 7.17 -14.02
C GLY A 9 3.60 6.81 -12.58
N SER A 10 4.49 6.12 -11.87
CA SER A 10 4.28 5.78 -10.45
C SER A 10 4.29 7.01 -9.54
N ALA A 11 5.20 7.97 -9.77
CA ALA A 11 5.26 9.21 -9.00
C ALA A 11 4.00 10.07 -9.23
N LEU A 12 3.57 10.22 -10.49
CA LEU A 12 2.35 10.94 -10.84
C LEU A 12 1.12 10.29 -10.22
N GLY A 13 1.01 8.96 -10.28
CA GLY A 13 -0.08 8.23 -9.66
C GLY A 13 -0.19 8.47 -8.15
N LYS A 14 0.95 8.64 -7.45
CA LYS A 14 0.99 8.94 -6.00
C LYS A 14 0.64 10.36 -5.68
N LEU A 15 1.13 11.33 -6.46
CA LEU A 15 0.75 12.73 -6.30
C LEU A 15 -0.76 12.91 -6.50
N LEU A 16 -1.33 12.26 -7.51
CA LEU A 16 -2.78 12.24 -7.72
C LEU A 16 -3.52 11.49 -6.61
N GLY A 17 -2.92 10.44 -6.04
CA GLY A 17 -3.46 9.77 -4.86
C GLY A 17 -3.56 10.69 -3.65
N LEU A 18 -2.52 11.46 -3.37
CA LEU A 18 -2.54 12.48 -2.32
C LEU A 18 -3.57 13.60 -2.64
N ALA A 19 -3.61 14.09 -3.87
CA ALA A 19 -4.61 15.05 -4.31
C ALA A 19 -6.04 14.52 -4.11
N ARG A 20 -6.30 13.26 -4.43
CA ARG A 20 -7.59 12.60 -4.17
C ARG A 20 -7.95 12.63 -2.68
N GLU A 21 -6.99 12.31 -1.79
CA GLU A 21 -7.23 12.34 -0.34
C GLU A 21 -7.61 13.75 0.14
N VAL A 22 -6.85 14.76 -0.30
CA VAL A 22 -7.12 16.16 0.03
C VAL A 22 -8.47 16.62 -0.54
N THR A 23 -8.80 16.24 -1.77
CA THR A 23 -10.07 16.60 -2.41
C THR A 23 -11.24 15.92 -1.70
N LEU A 24 -11.12 14.63 -1.35
CA LEU A 24 -12.16 13.92 -0.61
C LEU A 24 -12.37 14.53 0.78
N ALA A 25 -11.28 14.84 1.49
CA ALA A 25 -11.33 15.52 2.78
C ALA A 25 -12.01 16.89 2.68
N PHE A 26 -11.69 17.67 1.64
CA PHE A 26 -12.27 19.02 1.43
C PHE A 26 -13.78 18.98 1.23
N TYR A 27 -14.27 18.09 0.35
CA TYR A 27 -15.70 18.07 -0.01
C TYR A 27 -16.57 17.23 0.92
N PHE A 28 -16.04 16.16 1.49
CA PHE A 28 -16.80 15.21 2.29
C PHE A 28 -16.34 15.08 3.76
N GLY A 29 -15.13 15.54 4.11
CA GLY A 29 -14.63 15.48 5.48
C GLY A 29 -14.56 14.06 6.04
N ALA A 30 -14.71 13.95 7.37
CA ALA A 30 -14.87 12.69 8.11
C ALA A 30 -16.34 12.44 8.44
N THR A 31 -17.14 12.12 7.43
CA THR A 31 -18.61 12.00 7.50
C THR A 31 -19.08 10.60 7.14
N PRO A 32 -20.37 10.26 7.40
CA PRO A 32 -20.95 8.98 6.95
C PRO A 32 -20.78 8.73 5.46
N THR A 33 -20.79 9.78 4.63
CA THR A 33 -20.59 9.69 3.17
C THR A 33 -19.17 9.23 2.84
N ALA A 34 -18.16 9.80 3.51
CA ALA A 34 -16.77 9.38 3.34
C ALA A 34 -16.55 7.95 3.84
N ASP A 35 -17.14 7.56 4.97
CA ASP A 35 -17.11 6.17 5.47
C ASP A 35 -17.77 5.21 4.48
N ALA A 36 -18.94 5.57 3.93
CA ALA A 36 -19.65 4.77 2.94
C ALA A 36 -18.80 4.55 1.68
N PHE A 37 -18.17 5.62 1.17
CA PHE A 37 -17.28 5.53 0.01
C PHE A 37 -16.08 4.62 0.29
N ARG A 38 -15.44 4.76 1.46
CA ARG A 38 -14.28 3.94 1.84
C ARG A 38 -14.62 2.48 2.01
N ALA A 39 -15.74 2.17 2.65
CA ALA A 39 -16.21 0.79 2.81
C ALA A 39 -16.58 0.17 1.45
N GLY A 40 -17.31 0.90 0.60
CA GLY A 40 -17.64 0.46 -0.75
C GLY A 40 -16.42 0.24 -1.64
N LEU A 41 -15.45 1.18 -1.61
CA LEU A 41 -14.21 1.07 -2.37
C LEU A 41 -13.36 -0.13 -1.92
N ALA A 42 -13.25 -0.37 -0.61
CA ALA A 42 -12.55 -1.52 -0.08
C ALA A 42 -13.21 -2.84 -0.52
N ALA A 43 -14.54 -2.91 -0.45
CA ALA A 43 -15.31 -4.07 -0.89
C ALA A 43 -15.16 -4.33 -2.41
N ALA A 44 -15.13 -3.29 -3.25
CA ALA A 44 -14.93 -3.41 -4.69
C ALA A 44 -13.50 -3.85 -5.05
N LEU A 45 -12.48 -3.34 -4.34
CA LEU A 45 -11.09 -3.63 -4.64
C LEU A 45 -10.59 -4.96 -4.06
N PHE A 46 -11.17 -5.44 -2.96
CA PHE A 46 -10.74 -6.69 -2.31
C PHE A 46 -10.68 -7.88 -3.27
N PRO A 47 -11.77 -8.26 -3.96
CA PRO A 47 -11.73 -9.37 -4.89
C PRO A 47 -10.82 -9.10 -6.09
N THR A 48 -10.73 -7.85 -6.53
CA THR A 48 -9.86 -7.49 -7.67
C THR A 48 -8.37 -7.63 -7.31
N HIS A 49 -7.97 -7.26 -6.11
CA HIS A 49 -6.60 -7.48 -5.63
C HIS A 49 -6.29 -8.97 -5.45
N PHE A 50 -7.27 -9.76 -5.01
CA PHE A 50 -7.13 -11.20 -4.87
C PHE A 50 -6.88 -11.90 -6.21
N PHE A 51 -7.68 -11.57 -7.24
CA PHE A 51 -7.57 -12.22 -8.55
C PHE A 51 -6.48 -11.64 -9.44
N MET A 52 -6.09 -10.38 -9.25
CA MET A 52 -5.30 -9.60 -10.20
C MET A 52 -4.02 -8.98 -9.59
N GLY A 53 -3.76 -9.21 -8.30
CA GLY A 53 -2.53 -8.74 -7.65
C GLY A 53 -1.31 -9.59 -8.03
N ASP A 54 -0.33 -9.62 -7.14
CA ASP A 54 0.93 -10.38 -7.34
C ASP A 54 0.72 -11.87 -7.69
N VAL A 55 -0.50 -12.42 -7.52
CA VAL A 55 -0.87 -13.79 -7.92
C VAL A 55 -0.81 -13.95 -9.42
N LEU A 56 -1.54 -13.11 -10.16
CA LEU A 56 -1.58 -13.21 -11.61
C LEU A 56 -0.25 -12.75 -12.23
N ASP A 57 0.38 -11.71 -11.68
CA ASP A 57 1.71 -11.25 -12.09
C ASP A 57 2.73 -12.39 -11.98
N GLY A 58 2.76 -13.07 -10.83
CA GLY A 58 3.71 -14.14 -10.54
C GLY A 58 3.47 -15.44 -11.30
N ALA A 59 2.25 -15.68 -11.78
CA ALA A 59 1.88 -16.90 -12.51
C ALA A 59 1.75 -16.68 -14.03
N PHE A 60 1.02 -15.64 -14.45
CA PHE A 60 0.73 -15.39 -15.87
C PHE A 60 1.97 -14.92 -16.63
N VAL A 61 2.71 -13.94 -16.10
CA VAL A 61 3.84 -13.34 -16.83
C VAL A 61 4.93 -14.36 -17.16
N PRO A 62 5.43 -15.21 -16.23
CA PRO A 62 6.42 -16.22 -16.56
C PRO A 62 5.91 -17.26 -17.56
N LEU A 63 4.68 -17.74 -17.35
CA LEU A 63 4.07 -18.76 -18.19
C LEU A 63 3.82 -18.26 -19.61
N TYR A 64 3.22 -17.07 -19.74
CA TYR A 64 2.96 -16.44 -21.03
C TYR A 64 4.26 -16.12 -21.77
N SER A 65 5.27 -15.55 -21.08
CA SER A 65 6.58 -15.25 -21.67
C SER A 65 7.33 -16.51 -22.13
N ARG A 66 7.14 -17.64 -21.45
CA ARG A 66 7.65 -18.94 -21.89
C ARG A 66 6.96 -19.38 -23.19
N TYR A 67 5.63 -19.31 -23.26
CA TYR A 67 4.87 -19.67 -24.44
C TYR A 67 5.16 -18.77 -25.64
N LEU A 68 5.40 -17.47 -25.43
CA LEU A 68 5.80 -16.58 -26.52
C LEU A 68 7.06 -17.08 -27.25
N ARG A 69 7.99 -17.74 -26.53
CA ARG A 69 9.26 -18.23 -27.10
C ARG A 69 9.15 -19.66 -27.64
N THR A 70 8.31 -20.51 -27.06
CA THR A 70 8.26 -21.95 -27.38
C THR A 70 7.07 -22.31 -28.25
N ASN A 71 5.90 -21.75 -27.99
CA ASN A 71 4.65 -22.01 -28.71
C ASN A 71 3.69 -20.81 -28.60
N PRO A 72 3.78 -19.83 -29.49
CA PRO A 72 2.92 -18.63 -29.45
C PRO A 72 1.41 -18.93 -29.50
N ALA A 73 1.00 -20.06 -30.11
CA ALA A 73 -0.40 -20.45 -30.14
C ALA A 73 -0.95 -20.81 -28.75
N SER A 74 -0.16 -21.53 -27.93
CA SER A 74 -0.51 -21.80 -26.52
C SER A 74 -0.54 -20.53 -25.68
N GLY A 75 0.36 -19.56 -25.92
CA GLY A 75 0.30 -18.26 -25.27
C GLY A 75 -1.02 -17.53 -25.53
N ARG A 76 -1.45 -17.45 -26.78
CA ARG A 76 -2.74 -16.85 -27.15
C ARG A 76 -3.94 -17.59 -26.55
N ARG A 77 -3.88 -18.93 -26.53
CA ARG A 77 -4.92 -19.74 -25.87
C ARG A 77 -4.98 -19.43 -24.38
N LEU A 78 -3.84 -19.38 -23.68
CA LEU A 78 -3.77 -18.98 -22.28
C LEU A 78 -4.40 -17.61 -22.06
N LEU A 79 -4.05 -16.58 -22.84
CA LEU A 79 -4.64 -15.24 -22.74
C LEU A 79 -6.16 -15.27 -22.93
N ARG A 80 -6.66 -16.00 -23.93
CA ARG A 80 -8.09 -16.11 -24.21
C ARG A 80 -8.84 -16.82 -23.08
N MET A 81 -8.31 -17.93 -22.59
CA MET A 81 -8.92 -18.70 -21.49
C MET A 81 -8.91 -17.90 -20.20
N THR A 82 -7.79 -17.22 -19.89
CA THR A 82 -7.69 -16.33 -18.71
C THR A 82 -8.66 -15.15 -18.86
N SER A 83 -8.81 -14.56 -20.04
CA SER A 83 -9.79 -13.50 -20.31
C SER A 83 -11.22 -13.97 -20.10
N ALA A 84 -11.59 -15.16 -20.61
CA ALA A 84 -12.93 -15.74 -20.43
C ALA A 84 -13.23 -16.06 -18.96
N TYR A 85 -12.27 -16.62 -18.24
CA TYR A 85 -12.36 -16.89 -16.81
C TYR A 85 -12.57 -15.58 -16.01
N LEU A 86 -11.76 -14.55 -16.28
CA LEU A 86 -11.88 -13.26 -15.61
C LEU A 86 -13.18 -12.53 -15.94
N LEU A 87 -13.70 -12.68 -17.18
CA LEU A 87 -15.01 -12.16 -17.54
C LEU A 87 -16.10 -12.80 -16.69
N LEU A 88 -16.11 -14.12 -16.59
CA LEU A 88 -17.08 -14.85 -15.79
C LEU A 88 -16.99 -14.43 -14.30
N VAL A 89 -15.79 -14.49 -13.71
CA VAL A 89 -15.59 -14.16 -12.30
C VAL A 89 -15.95 -12.70 -12.02
N SER A 90 -15.51 -11.77 -12.84
CA SER A 90 -15.80 -10.34 -12.63
C SER A 90 -17.27 -10.00 -12.85
N ALA A 91 -17.95 -10.67 -13.79
CA ALA A 91 -19.40 -10.54 -13.98
C ALA A 91 -20.19 -11.08 -12.77
N VAL A 92 -19.79 -12.23 -12.23
CA VAL A 92 -20.37 -12.79 -10.99
C VAL A 92 -20.14 -11.83 -9.82
N LEU A 93 -18.93 -11.30 -9.64
CA LEU A 93 -18.63 -10.33 -8.60
C LEU A 93 -19.45 -9.05 -8.75
N ALA A 94 -19.56 -8.52 -9.97
CA ALA A 94 -20.42 -7.37 -10.26
C ALA A 94 -21.89 -7.67 -9.90
N LEU A 95 -22.41 -8.82 -10.29
CA LEU A 95 -23.77 -9.25 -9.94
C LEU A 95 -23.94 -9.35 -8.41
N LEU A 96 -22.98 -9.92 -7.69
CA LEU A 96 -23.03 -10.01 -6.23
C LEU A 96 -23.08 -8.63 -5.56
N THR A 97 -22.42 -7.60 -6.11
CA THR A 97 -22.54 -6.23 -5.56
C THR A 97 -23.98 -5.68 -5.67
N TRP A 98 -24.76 -6.12 -6.67
CA TRP A 98 -26.17 -5.75 -6.84
C TRP A 98 -27.11 -6.54 -5.94
N LEU A 99 -26.89 -7.84 -5.80
CA LEU A 99 -27.78 -8.75 -5.08
C LEU A 99 -27.58 -8.66 -3.56
N VAL A 100 -26.32 -8.66 -3.11
CA VAL A 100 -25.96 -8.75 -1.68
C VAL A 100 -25.04 -7.62 -1.22
N GLY A 101 -25.11 -6.45 -1.87
CA GLY A 101 -24.27 -5.30 -1.56
C GLY A 101 -24.23 -4.89 -0.09
N PRO A 102 -25.39 -4.76 0.62
CA PRO A 102 -25.39 -4.42 2.05
C PRO A 102 -24.67 -5.45 2.93
N GLN A 103 -24.78 -6.75 2.61
CA GLN A 103 -24.12 -7.82 3.34
C GLN A 103 -22.59 -7.77 3.12
N ILE A 104 -22.17 -7.50 1.87
CA ILE A 104 -20.77 -7.31 1.53
C ILE A 104 -20.21 -6.11 2.32
N VAL A 105 -20.88 -4.97 2.33
CA VAL A 105 -20.43 -3.78 3.09
C VAL A 105 -20.32 -4.09 4.59
N ARG A 106 -21.27 -4.82 5.17
CA ARG A 106 -21.23 -5.24 6.58
C ARG A 106 -20.06 -6.17 6.89
N LEU A 107 -19.62 -6.97 5.94
CA LEU A 107 -18.41 -7.80 6.11
C LEU A 107 -17.14 -6.93 6.27
N PHE A 108 -17.06 -5.83 5.54
CA PHE A 108 -15.90 -4.93 5.56
C PHE A 108 -15.95 -3.88 6.68
N ALA A 109 -17.13 -3.48 7.09
CA ALA A 109 -17.36 -2.43 8.08
C ALA A 109 -18.65 -2.70 8.88
N PRO A 110 -18.64 -3.71 9.78
CA PRO A 110 -19.85 -4.19 10.47
C PRO A 110 -20.44 -3.17 11.44
N GLY A 111 -19.64 -2.24 11.97
CA GLY A 111 -20.08 -1.21 12.92
C GLY A 111 -20.74 0.03 12.28
N LEU A 112 -20.85 0.10 10.94
CA LEU A 112 -21.51 1.23 10.29
C LEU A 112 -23.01 1.27 10.55
N ALA A 113 -23.54 2.48 10.74
CA ALA A 113 -25.01 2.71 10.84
C ALA A 113 -25.72 2.25 9.57
N SER A 114 -26.98 1.79 9.71
CA SER A 114 -27.78 1.22 8.60
C SER A 114 -27.88 2.14 7.39
N GLY A 115 -28.05 3.47 7.61
CA GLY A 115 -28.09 4.45 6.53
C GLY A 115 -26.77 4.54 5.77
N THR A 116 -25.63 4.47 6.47
CA THR A 116 -24.30 4.48 5.87
C THR A 116 -24.04 3.19 5.09
N VAL A 117 -24.48 2.03 5.62
CA VAL A 117 -24.39 0.74 4.90
C VAL A 117 -25.21 0.79 3.61
N THR A 118 -26.42 1.33 3.65
CA THR A 118 -27.27 1.46 2.46
C THR A 118 -26.62 2.37 1.41
N LEU A 119 -26.06 3.51 1.82
CA LEU A 119 -25.36 4.41 0.92
C LEU A 119 -24.11 3.75 0.32
N ALA A 120 -23.30 3.07 1.16
CA ALA A 120 -22.13 2.32 0.70
C ALA A 120 -22.48 1.21 -0.30
N ALA A 121 -23.60 0.50 -0.06
CA ALA A 121 -24.09 -0.52 -0.98
C ALA A 121 -24.55 0.05 -2.32
N ARG A 122 -25.18 1.24 -2.33
CA ARG A 122 -25.54 1.94 -3.57
C ARG A 122 -24.29 2.36 -4.36
N MET A 123 -23.30 2.94 -3.69
CA MET A 123 -21.99 3.24 -4.32
C MET A 123 -21.32 1.97 -4.83
N LEU A 124 -21.34 0.88 -4.04
CA LEU A 124 -20.75 -0.41 -4.41
C LEU A 124 -21.37 -1.02 -5.67
N ARG A 125 -22.68 -0.86 -5.87
CA ARG A 125 -23.35 -1.28 -7.12
C ARG A 125 -22.76 -0.60 -8.34
N TRP A 126 -22.56 0.73 -8.28
CA TRP A 126 -21.92 1.48 -9.35
C TRP A 126 -20.46 1.08 -9.54
N MET A 127 -19.72 0.85 -8.44
CA MET A 127 -18.34 0.34 -8.50
C MET A 127 -18.28 -1.07 -9.09
N GLY A 128 -19.30 -1.90 -8.86
CA GLY A 128 -19.41 -3.25 -9.39
C GLY A 128 -19.28 -3.32 -10.91
N LEU A 129 -19.85 -2.33 -11.62
CA LEU A 129 -19.72 -2.23 -13.08
C LEU A 129 -18.27 -2.00 -13.54
N GLY A 130 -17.45 -1.41 -12.69
CA GLY A 130 -16.02 -1.17 -12.95
C GLY A 130 -15.13 -2.40 -12.73
N ILE A 131 -15.60 -3.42 -11.99
CA ILE A 131 -14.80 -4.63 -11.69
C ILE A 131 -14.34 -5.34 -12.95
N PRO A 132 -15.20 -5.65 -13.96
CA PRO A 132 -14.77 -6.23 -15.22
C PRO A 132 -13.72 -5.35 -15.94
N PHE A 133 -13.94 -4.03 -16.00
CA PHE A 133 -13.00 -3.12 -16.64
C PHE A 133 -11.63 -3.16 -15.97
N TYR A 134 -11.60 -3.17 -14.63
CA TYR A 134 -10.37 -3.33 -13.86
C TYR A 134 -9.65 -4.64 -14.20
N CYS A 135 -10.36 -5.77 -14.14
CA CYS A 135 -9.80 -7.10 -14.37
C CYS A 135 -9.18 -7.22 -15.78
N PHE A 136 -9.89 -6.76 -16.80
CA PHE A 136 -9.37 -6.77 -18.16
C PHE A 136 -8.19 -5.84 -18.34
N ALA A 137 -8.26 -4.61 -17.85
CA ALA A 137 -7.16 -3.65 -17.95
C ALA A 137 -5.89 -4.17 -17.25
N ALA A 138 -6.05 -4.85 -16.10
CA ALA A 138 -4.92 -5.44 -15.39
C ALA A 138 -4.32 -6.61 -16.18
N LEU A 139 -5.12 -7.58 -16.68
CA LEU A 139 -4.62 -8.69 -17.50
C LEU A 139 -3.89 -8.18 -18.75
N TYR A 140 -4.48 -7.23 -19.47
CA TYR A 140 -3.85 -6.68 -20.68
C TYR A 140 -2.61 -5.83 -20.35
N SER A 141 -2.51 -5.26 -19.15
CA SER A 141 -1.27 -4.62 -18.71
C SER A 141 -0.15 -5.64 -18.49
N LEU A 142 -0.45 -6.84 -17.95
CA LEU A 142 0.51 -7.95 -17.83
C LEU A 142 0.90 -8.52 -19.19
N TYR A 143 -0.07 -8.69 -20.08
CA TYR A 143 0.19 -9.03 -21.48
C TYR A 143 1.14 -8.02 -22.13
N GLY A 144 0.95 -6.73 -21.88
CA GLY A 144 1.84 -5.67 -22.32
C GLY A 144 3.27 -5.81 -21.78
N ILE A 145 3.46 -6.19 -20.51
CA ILE A 145 4.78 -6.47 -19.94
C ILE A 145 5.51 -7.56 -20.70
N CYS A 146 4.81 -8.64 -21.05
CA CYS A 146 5.38 -9.76 -21.82
C CYS A 146 5.87 -9.35 -23.22
N HIS A 147 5.37 -8.23 -23.74
CA HIS A 147 5.76 -7.61 -25.01
C HIS A 147 6.58 -6.31 -24.83
N ASP A 148 7.24 -6.14 -23.67
CA ASP A 148 8.07 -4.96 -23.37
C ASP A 148 7.31 -3.60 -23.32
N ARG A 149 5.98 -3.63 -23.16
CA ARG A 149 5.10 -2.46 -23.06
C ARG A 149 4.70 -2.21 -21.61
N PHE A 150 5.50 -1.46 -20.86
CA PHE A 150 5.31 -1.22 -19.42
C PHE A 150 4.38 -0.04 -19.09
N ARG A 151 4.08 0.84 -20.07
CA ARG A 151 3.28 2.06 -19.83
C ARG A 151 1.89 1.80 -19.26
N PRO A 152 1.11 0.80 -19.74
CA PRO A 152 -0.22 0.55 -19.16
C PRO A 152 -0.15 0.30 -17.67
N LEU A 153 0.71 -0.62 -17.21
CA LEU A 153 0.84 -0.92 -15.79
C LEU A 153 1.28 0.29 -14.97
N ALA A 154 2.24 1.08 -15.47
CA ALA A 154 2.77 2.26 -14.79
C ALA A 154 1.70 3.35 -14.56
N LEU A 155 0.70 3.46 -15.44
CA LEU A 155 -0.33 4.50 -15.39
C LEU A 155 -1.63 4.05 -14.70
N ARG A 156 -1.75 2.81 -14.23
CA ARG A 156 -2.98 2.29 -13.60
C ARG A 156 -3.48 3.18 -12.46
N THR A 157 -2.63 3.48 -11.51
CA THR A 157 -2.98 4.32 -10.35
C THR A 157 -3.21 5.78 -10.74
N THR A 158 -2.57 6.25 -11.80
CA THR A 158 -2.76 7.59 -12.36
C THR A 158 -4.19 7.76 -12.88
N PHE A 159 -4.68 6.83 -13.70
CA PHE A 159 -6.06 6.88 -14.22
C PHE A 159 -7.09 6.81 -13.09
N GLN A 160 -6.91 5.88 -12.15
CA GLN A 160 -7.82 5.73 -11.01
C GLN A 160 -7.90 7.02 -10.17
N ASN A 161 -6.76 7.57 -9.80
CA ASN A 161 -6.72 8.74 -8.93
C ASN A 161 -7.14 10.02 -9.66
N ALA A 162 -6.76 10.19 -10.93
CA ALA A 162 -7.17 11.35 -11.73
C ALA A 162 -8.70 11.41 -11.89
N ALA A 163 -9.33 10.28 -12.23
CA ALA A 163 -10.78 10.23 -12.37
C ALA A 163 -11.50 10.54 -11.05
N LEU A 164 -11.01 10.01 -9.92
CA LEU A 164 -11.61 10.30 -8.62
C LEU A 164 -11.40 11.77 -8.21
N VAL A 165 -10.24 12.39 -8.48
CA VAL A 165 -10.02 13.82 -8.25
C VAL A 165 -11.03 14.68 -9.00
N LEU A 166 -11.40 14.28 -10.23
CA LEU A 166 -12.41 14.97 -11.03
C LEU A 166 -13.84 14.70 -10.57
N VAL A 167 -14.17 13.46 -10.20
CA VAL A 167 -15.54 13.06 -9.85
C VAL A 167 -15.93 13.54 -8.44
N ILE A 168 -15.00 13.64 -7.50
CA ILE A 168 -15.33 14.08 -6.12
C ILE A 168 -15.99 15.46 -6.09
N PRO A 169 -15.48 16.52 -6.75
CA PRO A 169 -16.16 17.81 -6.83
C PRO A 169 -17.52 17.73 -7.52
N ILE A 170 -17.65 16.93 -8.59
CA ILE A 170 -18.90 16.74 -9.33
C ILE A 170 -19.96 16.11 -8.43
N ALA A 171 -19.63 15.06 -7.69
CA ALA A 171 -20.52 14.41 -6.74
C ALA A 171 -20.99 15.37 -5.63
N ALA A 172 -20.08 16.23 -5.16
CA ALA A 172 -20.40 17.26 -4.16
C ALA A 172 -21.33 18.34 -4.73
N TRP A 173 -21.08 18.78 -5.95
CA TRP A 173 -21.89 19.81 -6.64
C TRP A 173 -23.29 19.29 -6.97
N LEU A 174 -23.41 18.04 -7.43
CA LEU A 174 -24.70 17.39 -7.71
C LEU A 174 -25.46 16.99 -6.43
N HIS A 175 -24.87 17.11 -5.26
CA HIS A 175 -25.40 16.65 -3.97
C HIS A 175 -25.78 15.15 -3.98
N ASP A 176 -25.15 14.36 -4.86
CA ASP A 176 -25.37 12.94 -5.00
C ASP A 176 -24.04 12.16 -4.88
N PRO A 177 -23.77 11.57 -3.70
CA PRO A 177 -22.55 10.84 -3.44
C PRO A 177 -22.41 9.53 -4.24
N GLU A 178 -23.45 9.04 -4.89
CA GLU A 178 -23.36 7.81 -5.71
C GLU A 178 -22.43 7.97 -6.92
N TRP A 179 -22.25 9.22 -7.38
CA TRP A 179 -21.27 9.55 -8.43
C TRP A 179 -19.84 9.13 -8.10
N LEU A 180 -19.49 9.03 -6.79
CA LEU A 180 -18.20 8.50 -6.39
C LEU A 180 -18.03 7.02 -6.81
N GLY A 181 -19.11 6.24 -6.74
CA GLY A 181 -19.13 4.86 -7.22
C GLY A 181 -19.03 4.76 -8.74
N LEU A 182 -19.78 5.60 -9.45
CA LEU A 182 -19.73 5.67 -10.92
C LEU A 182 -18.35 6.12 -11.39
N GLY A 183 -17.73 7.08 -10.70
CA GLY A 183 -16.37 7.55 -10.99
C GLY A 183 -15.32 6.45 -10.98
N PHE A 184 -15.44 5.49 -10.07
CA PHE A 184 -14.60 4.29 -10.07
C PHE A 184 -14.75 3.50 -11.38
N SER A 185 -15.96 3.24 -11.81
CA SER A 185 -16.26 2.48 -13.04
C SER A 185 -15.78 3.20 -14.29
N VAL A 186 -16.01 4.51 -14.37
CA VAL A 186 -15.53 5.35 -15.48
C VAL A 186 -14.00 5.37 -15.52
N ALA A 187 -13.33 5.48 -14.35
CA ALA A 187 -11.88 5.44 -14.26
C ALA A 187 -11.29 4.18 -14.91
N PHE A 188 -11.84 3.02 -14.56
CA PHE A 188 -11.34 1.76 -15.09
C PHE A 188 -11.81 1.48 -16.52
N GLY A 189 -12.96 2.00 -16.95
CA GLY A 189 -13.38 1.97 -18.34
C GLY A 189 -12.42 2.76 -19.24
N VAL A 190 -12.07 3.99 -18.85
CA VAL A 190 -11.09 4.82 -19.55
C VAL A 190 -9.71 4.18 -19.55
N TYR A 191 -9.29 3.62 -18.40
CA TYR A 191 -8.02 2.92 -18.29
C TYR A 191 -7.97 1.67 -19.18
N LEU A 192 -9.05 0.89 -19.26
CA LEU A 192 -9.15 -0.25 -20.18
C LEU A 192 -9.05 0.22 -21.64
N GLY A 193 -9.77 1.27 -22.02
CA GLY A 193 -9.70 1.86 -23.35
C GLY A 193 -8.29 2.31 -23.73
N TYR A 194 -7.60 3.00 -22.81
CA TYR A 194 -6.20 3.38 -22.98
C TYR A 194 -5.28 2.16 -23.14
N THR A 195 -5.44 1.16 -22.26
CA THR A 195 -4.62 -0.06 -22.30
C THR A 195 -4.82 -0.80 -23.63
N TRP A 196 -6.07 -0.93 -24.05
CA TRP A 196 -6.44 -1.54 -25.33
C TRP A 196 -5.87 -0.81 -26.53
N TRP A 197 -5.95 0.52 -26.57
CA TRP A 197 -5.36 1.36 -27.61
C TRP A 197 -3.83 1.29 -27.62
N SER A 198 -3.20 1.34 -26.46
CA SER A 198 -1.73 1.28 -26.29
C SER A 198 -1.10 -0.03 -26.76
N LEU A 199 -1.87 -1.12 -26.77
CA LEU A 199 -1.42 -2.45 -27.15
C LEU A 199 -1.92 -2.90 -28.54
N ARG A 200 -2.55 -2.00 -29.31
CA ARG A 200 -3.16 -2.34 -30.60
C ARG A 200 -2.17 -3.00 -31.55
N ASP A 201 -0.94 -2.46 -31.67
CA ASP A 201 0.08 -2.96 -32.59
C ASP A 201 0.49 -4.41 -32.26
N VAL A 202 0.71 -4.68 -30.97
CA VAL A 202 1.08 -6.02 -30.48
C VAL A 202 -0.05 -7.02 -30.72
N ARG A 203 -1.30 -6.62 -30.47
CA ARG A 203 -2.47 -7.49 -30.69
C ARG A 203 -2.68 -7.81 -32.17
N HIS A 204 -2.44 -6.86 -33.07
CA HIS A 204 -2.51 -7.11 -34.51
C HIS A 204 -1.42 -8.09 -34.98
N GLN A 205 -0.18 -7.96 -34.48
CA GLN A 205 0.90 -8.89 -34.77
C GLN A 205 0.58 -10.31 -34.29
N ASP A 206 0.07 -10.44 -33.05
CA ASP A 206 -0.34 -11.72 -32.50
C ASP A 206 -1.54 -12.34 -33.25
N ALA A 207 -2.49 -11.53 -33.72
CA ALA A 207 -3.62 -12.00 -34.50
C ALA A 207 -3.18 -12.57 -35.88
N ALA A 208 -2.23 -11.91 -36.55
CA ALA A 208 -1.69 -12.35 -37.82
C ALA A 208 -0.95 -13.71 -37.71
N ALA A 209 -0.28 -13.98 -36.58
CA ALA A 209 0.37 -15.25 -36.28
C ALA A 209 -0.60 -16.38 -35.83
N ALA A 210 -1.93 -16.12 -35.84
CA ALA A 210 -2.95 -16.99 -35.25
C ALA A 210 -3.30 -18.26 -36.04
N ALA A 211 -2.71 -18.51 -37.23
CA ALA A 211 -3.08 -19.62 -38.11
C ALA A 211 -2.65 -21.01 -37.60
N GLN A 212 -1.82 -21.09 -36.54
CA GLN A 212 -1.37 -22.37 -35.99
C GLN A 212 -2.31 -22.92 -34.93
N ARG A 213 -2.73 -24.18 -35.06
CA ARG A 213 -3.53 -24.87 -34.04
C ARG A 213 -2.70 -25.09 -32.78
N ALA A 214 -3.16 -24.62 -31.64
CA ALA A 214 -2.55 -24.95 -30.34
C ALA A 214 -2.86 -26.43 -30.02
N PRO A 215 -1.88 -27.21 -29.54
CA PRO A 215 -2.16 -28.53 -28.98
C PRO A 215 -3.08 -28.40 -27.78
N ASP A 216 -3.87 -29.45 -27.51
CA ASP A 216 -4.72 -29.51 -26.32
C ASP A 216 -3.82 -29.49 -25.09
N GLY A 217 -3.92 -28.44 -24.29
CA GLY A 217 -2.99 -28.20 -23.20
C GLY A 217 -3.68 -27.78 -21.90
N ALA A 218 -3.02 -28.14 -20.81
CA ALA A 218 -3.41 -27.81 -19.44
C ALA A 218 -2.97 -26.38 -19.04
N GLU A 219 -3.00 -25.40 -19.97
CA GLU A 219 -2.43 -24.05 -19.72
C GLU A 219 -3.10 -23.37 -18.53
N LEU A 220 -4.42 -23.45 -18.44
CA LEU A 220 -5.17 -22.84 -17.33
C LEU A 220 -4.93 -23.58 -16.00
N SER A 221 -4.87 -24.91 -16.04
CA SER A 221 -4.51 -25.73 -14.87
C SER A 221 -3.11 -25.39 -14.37
N THR A 222 -2.14 -25.28 -15.26
CA THR A 222 -0.76 -24.88 -14.94
C THR A 222 -0.73 -23.48 -14.32
N LEU A 223 -1.52 -22.53 -14.83
CA LEU A 223 -1.65 -21.18 -14.27
C LEU A 223 -2.15 -21.26 -12.82
N PHE A 224 -3.22 -22.00 -12.54
CA PHE A 224 -3.78 -22.13 -11.19
C PHE A 224 -2.83 -22.84 -10.23
N HIS A 225 -2.15 -23.91 -10.65
CA HIS A 225 -1.16 -24.58 -9.80
C HIS A 225 0.00 -23.66 -9.41
N THR A 226 0.44 -22.80 -10.33
CA THR A 226 1.49 -21.80 -10.06
C THR A 226 0.98 -20.65 -9.17
N ALA A 227 -0.28 -20.25 -9.35
CA ALA A 227 -0.90 -19.13 -8.65
C ALA A 227 -1.26 -19.45 -7.18
N THR A 228 -1.70 -20.68 -6.89
CA THR A 228 -2.25 -21.07 -5.58
C THR A 228 -1.30 -20.78 -4.39
N PRO A 229 -0.01 -21.15 -4.42
CA PRO A 229 0.89 -20.86 -3.30
C PRO A 229 1.11 -19.36 -3.05
N LEU A 230 1.05 -18.54 -4.11
CA LEU A 230 1.19 -17.10 -4.01
C LEU A 230 -0.07 -16.44 -3.43
N ALA A 231 -1.24 -17.03 -3.70
CA ALA A 231 -2.52 -16.51 -3.26
C ALA A 231 -2.65 -16.47 -1.72
N ILE A 232 -2.11 -17.44 -0.99
CA ILE A 232 -2.28 -17.56 0.46
C ILE A 232 -1.74 -16.33 1.20
N THR A 233 -0.52 -15.91 0.93
CA THR A 233 0.09 -14.75 1.58
C THR A 233 -0.59 -13.44 1.22
N LEU A 234 -1.08 -13.33 -0.01
CA LEU A 234 -1.84 -12.17 -0.46
C LEU A 234 -3.21 -12.06 0.18
N VAL A 235 -3.93 -13.19 0.31
CA VAL A 235 -5.21 -13.24 1.03
C VAL A 235 -5.03 -12.78 2.47
N LEU A 236 -4.04 -13.31 3.18
CA LEU A 236 -3.77 -12.91 4.56
C LEU A 236 -3.47 -11.41 4.66
N GLY A 237 -2.71 -10.84 3.72
CA GLY A 237 -2.47 -9.39 3.65
C GLY A 237 -3.73 -8.56 3.40
N GLN A 238 -4.66 -9.04 2.55
CA GLN A 238 -5.94 -8.37 2.33
C GLN A 238 -6.87 -8.47 3.55
N VAL A 239 -6.85 -9.60 4.26
CA VAL A 239 -7.63 -9.81 5.50
C VAL A 239 -7.24 -8.80 6.57
N LEU A 240 -5.95 -8.50 6.76
CA LEU A 240 -5.48 -7.45 7.67
C LEU A 240 -6.16 -6.11 7.38
N GLY A 241 -6.19 -5.69 6.11
CA GLY A 241 -6.88 -4.45 5.72
C GLY A 241 -8.41 -4.46 5.95
N VAL A 242 -9.06 -5.64 5.95
CA VAL A 242 -10.48 -5.77 6.32
C VAL A 242 -10.65 -5.62 7.83
N ILE A 243 -9.79 -6.24 8.62
CA ILE A 243 -9.81 -6.17 10.09
C ILE A 243 -9.70 -4.72 10.55
N ASP A 244 -8.77 -3.95 9.98
CA ASP A 244 -8.58 -2.53 10.29
C ASP A 244 -9.85 -1.71 10.09
N ARG A 245 -10.49 -1.86 8.93
CA ARG A 245 -11.72 -1.13 8.60
C ARG A 245 -12.90 -1.58 9.44
N ALA A 246 -13.01 -2.89 9.67
CA ALA A 246 -14.01 -3.44 10.57
C ALA A 246 -13.85 -2.86 11.98
N ALA A 247 -12.64 -2.85 12.53
CA ALA A 247 -12.34 -2.29 13.83
C ALA A 247 -12.64 -0.78 13.89
N ALA A 248 -12.25 -0.01 12.88
CA ALA A 248 -12.56 1.43 12.80
C ALA A 248 -14.06 1.70 12.73
N SER A 249 -14.84 0.84 12.06
CA SER A 249 -16.28 1.03 11.91
C SER A 249 -17.05 0.99 13.26
N PHE A 250 -16.51 0.33 14.28
CA PHE A 250 -17.09 0.30 15.62
C PHE A 250 -16.78 1.55 16.46
N VAL A 251 -15.82 2.38 16.05
CA VAL A 251 -15.44 3.58 16.82
C VAL A 251 -16.48 4.69 16.67
N GLY A 252 -17.09 4.83 15.50
CA GLY A 252 -18.13 5.81 15.26
C GLY A 252 -18.06 6.46 13.87
N VAL A 253 -18.85 7.50 13.69
CA VAL A 253 -18.97 8.23 12.43
C VAL A 253 -17.65 8.90 12.05
N GLY A 254 -17.29 8.74 10.77
CA GLY A 254 -16.06 9.31 10.21
C GLY A 254 -14.79 8.52 10.54
N ALA A 255 -14.88 7.44 11.31
CA ALA A 255 -13.72 6.72 11.79
C ALA A 255 -13.04 5.90 10.68
N VAL A 256 -13.80 5.27 9.79
CA VAL A 256 -13.25 4.52 8.65
C VAL A 256 -12.51 5.46 7.70
N ALA A 257 -13.13 6.60 7.38
CA ALA A 257 -12.50 7.62 6.54
C ALA A 257 -11.25 8.22 7.21
N SER A 258 -11.32 8.50 8.52
CA SER A 258 -10.20 9.06 9.29
C SER A 258 -9.00 8.12 9.35
N LEU A 259 -9.23 6.81 9.45
CA LEU A 259 -8.17 5.80 9.38
C LEU A 259 -7.44 5.85 8.03
N GLU A 260 -8.18 5.96 6.93
CA GLU A 260 -7.61 6.02 5.57
C GLU A 260 -6.85 7.35 5.33
N TYR A 261 -7.35 8.49 5.83
CA TYR A 261 -6.62 9.75 5.78
C TYR A 261 -5.30 9.69 6.56
N ALA A 262 -5.31 9.08 7.75
CA ALA A 262 -4.11 8.88 8.55
C ALA A 262 -3.11 7.94 7.86
N ARG A 263 -3.60 6.88 7.23
CA ARG A 263 -2.80 5.88 6.51
C ARG A 263 -1.98 6.52 5.39
N ALA A 264 -2.49 7.52 4.71
CA ALA A 264 -1.76 8.23 3.65
C ALA A 264 -0.43 8.83 4.13
N PHE A 265 -0.33 9.31 5.38
CA PHE A 265 0.91 9.82 5.96
C PHE A 265 1.93 8.72 6.24
N VAL A 266 1.46 7.56 6.68
CA VAL A 266 2.31 6.43 7.08
C VAL A 266 2.79 5.64 5.85
N GLU A 267 1.93 5.43 4.87
CA GLU A 267 2.26 4.64 3.68
C GLU A 267 3.12 5.41 2.67
N THR A 268 3.07 6.74 2.64
CA THR A 268 3.86 7.53 1.69
C THR A 268 5.37 7.29 1.84
N PRO A 269 5.99 7.36 3.02
CA PRO A 269 7.39 7.00 3.21
C PRO A 269 7.70 5.55 2.86
N GLN A 270 6.83 4.60 3.22
CA GLN A 270 7.00 3.19 2.87
C GLN A 270 7.08 2.98 1.37
N VAL A 271 6.21 3.64 0.65
CA VAL A 271 6.15 3.51 -0.80
C VAL A 271 7.36 4.16 -1.49
N LEU A 272 7.79 5.32 -1.02
CA LEU A 272 8.92 6.04 -1.61
C LEU A 272 10.26 5.34 -1.33
N VAL A 273 10.45 4.87 -0.11
CA VAL A 273 11.71 4.28 0.34
C VAL A 273 11.64 2.76 0.37
N GLY A 274 10.62 2.19 1.01
CA GLY A 274 10.50 0.75 1.22
C GLY A 274 10.41 -0.04 -0.07
N TYR A 275 9.60 0.42 -1.04
CA TYR A 275 9.46 -0.28 -2.33
C TYR A 275 10.72 -0.15 -3.19
N ALA A 276 11.38 0.99 -3.20
CA ALA A 276 12.64 1.15 -3.92
C ALA A 276 13.72 0.22 -3.36
N VAL A 277 13.89 0.21 -2.03
CA VAL A 277 14.84 -0.66 -1.34
C VAL A 277 14.48 -2.15 -1.49
N GLY A 278 13.20 -2.50 -1.34
CA GLY A 278 12.72 -3.89 -1.46
C GLY A 278 12.91 -4.46 -2.86
N THR A 279 12.74 -3.66 -3.91
CA THR A 279 12.99 -4.10 -5.29
C THR A 279 14.47 -4.38 -5.54
N VAL A 280 15.36 -3.52 -5.05
CA VAL A 280 16.80 -3.74 -5.13
C VAL A 280 17.21 -4.94 -4.28
N ALA A 281 16.62 -5.10 -3.08
CA ALA A 281 16.86 -6.25 -2.24
C ALA A 281 16.49 -7.56 -2.94
N LEU A 282 15.30 -7.64 -3.56
CA LEU A 282 14.85 -8.83 -4.28
C LEU A 282 15.88 -9.29 -5.33
N SER A 283 16.43 -8.36 -6.13
CA SER A 283 17.39 -8.71 -7.18
C SER A 283 18.77 -9.08 -6.64
N ARG A 284 19.25 -8.41 -5.57
CA ARG A 284 20.59 -8.67 -5.01
C ARG A 284 20.64 -9.92 -4.14
N PHE A 285 19.58 -10.16 -3.33
CA PHE A 285 19.57 -11.26 -2.38
C PHE A 285 19.28 -12.63 -3.04
N SER A 286 18.91 -12.65 -4.31
CA SER A 286 18.75 -13.90 -5.07
C SER A 286 20.07 -14.62 -5.36
N SER A 287 21.21 -13.91 -5.29
CA SER A 287 22.56 -14.46 -5.54
C SER A 287 23.37 -14.74 -4.26
N PHE A 288 22.89 -14.30 -3.09
CA PHE A 288 23.63 -14.46 -1.84
C PHE A 288 23.36 -15.80 -1.17
N GLU A 289 24.42 -16.39 -0.60
CA GLU A 289 24.28 -17.50 0.33
C GLU A 289 23.60 -17.04 1.63
N ARG A 290 23.07 -18.01 2.40
CA ARG A 290 22.20 -17.74 3.55
C ARG A 290 22.87 -16.85 4.63
N GLU A 291 24.14 -17.07 4.92
CA GLU A 291 24.87 -16.30 5.95
C GLU A 291 25.25 -14.91 5.47
N GLU A 292 25.65 -14.80 4.21
CA GLU A 292 25.90 -13.49 3.59
C GLU A 292 24.59 -12.68 3.50
N ALA A 293 23.51 -13.30 3.07
CA ALA A 293 22.19 -12.69 3.04
C ALA A 293 21.76 -12.16 4.41
N ARG A 294 22.04 -12.91 5.49
CA ARG A 294 21.76 -12.48 6.86
C ARG A 294 22.52 -11.22 7.24
N THR A 295 23.83 -11.19 7.00
CA THR A 295 24.68 -10.05 7.34
C THR A 295 24.27 -8.81 6.55
N ARG A 296 24.10 -8.95 5.23
CA ARG A 296 23.67 -7.85 4.35
C ARG A 296 22.26 -7.36 4.67
N ALA A 297 21.35 -8.26 5.09
CA ALA A 297 20.01 -7.88 5.52
C ALA A 297 20.05 -7.01 6.78
N ALA A 298 20.88 -7.35 7.77
CA ALA A 298 21.06 -6.54 8.96
C ALA A 298 21.57 -5.13 8.63
N GLU A 299 22.59 -5.02 7.79
CA GLU A 299 23.17 -3.74 7.33
C GLU A 299 22.17 -2.89 6.52
N LEU A 300 21.17 -3.51 5.89
CA LEU A 300 20.17 -2.82 5.11
C LEU A 300 18.98 -2.37 5.96
N ILE A 301 18.42 -3.29 6.76
CA ILE A 301 17.14 -3.11 7.44
C ILE A 301 17.27 -2.21 8.66
N PHE A 302 18.25 -2.45 9.52
CA PHE A 302 18.29 -1.76 10.81
C PHE A 302 18.62 -0.27 10.73
N PRO A 303 19.58 0.19 9.89
CA PRO A 303 19.77 1.62 9.71
C PRO A 303 18.49 2.32 9.18
N LEU A 304 17.80 1.68 8.23
CA LEU A 304 16.53 2.20 7.72
C LEU A 304 15.46 2.30 8.82
N VAL A 305 15.30 1.25 9.62
CA VAL A 305 14.35 1.25 10.76
C VAL A 305 14.71 2.35 11.74
N THR A 306 15.99 2.48 12.12
CA THR A 306 16.45 3.52 13.05
C THR A 306 16.18 4.92 12.51
N GLY A 307 16.42 5.16 11.21
CA GLY A 307 16.12 6.47 10.59
C GLY A 307 14.62 6.76 10.47
N VAL A 308 13.84 5.77 10.05
CA VAL A 308 12.39 5.92 9.87
C VAL A 308 11.65 6.05 11.20
N LEU A 309 12.09 5.37 12.26
CA LEU A 309 11.52 5.55 13.61
C LEU A 309 11.55 7.00 14.06
N GLY A 310 12.65 7.72 13.84
CA GLY A 310 12.72 9.15 14.14
C GLY A 310 11.67 9.97 13.38
N LEU A 311 11.48 9.69 12.11
CA LEU A 311 10.44 10.34 11.30
C LEU A 311 9.03 10.00 11.83
N MET A 312 8.80 8.74 12.22
CA MET A 312 7.50 8.32 12.76
C MET A 312 7.20 8.98 14.12
N LEU A 313 8.21 9.22 14.95
CA LEU A 313 8.04 9.98 16.20
C LEU A 313 7.61 11.42 15.94
N VAL A 314 8.10 12.06 14.87
CA VAL A 314 7.59 13.37 14.44
C VAL A 314 6.11 13.27 14.05
N LEU A 315 5.70 12.21 13.30
CA LEU A 315 4.29 12.00 12.96
C LEU A 315 3.42 11.82 14.22
N VAL A 316 3.91 11.12 15.25
CA VAL A 316 3.20 10.95 16.53
C VAL A 316 3.06 12.29 17.25
N ALA A 317 4.16 13.04 17.37
CA ALA A 317 4.22 14.28 18.15
C ALA A 317 3.45 15.42 17.46
N ALA A 318 3.61 15.58 16.16
CA ALA A 318 3.04 16.67 15.35
C ALA A 318 1.78 16.25 14.58
N ALA A 319 1.10 15.16 14.96
CA ALA A 319 -0.07 14.67 14.24
C ALA A 319 -1.16 15.75 14.04
N PRO A 320 -1.56 16.54 15.05
CA PRO A 320 -2.59 17.58 14.86
C PRO A 320 -2.16 18.67 13.89
N GLU A 321 -0.91 19.11 13.95
CA GLU A 321 -0.33 20.13 13.07
C GLU A 321 -0.30 19.64 11.62
N LEU A 322 0.21 18.41 11.40
CA LEU A 322 0.29 17.79 10.08
C LEU A 322 -1.10 17.61 9.46
N VAL A 323 -2.05 17.06 10.22
CA VAL A 323 -3.42 16.84 9.75
C VAL A 323 -4.12 18.17 9.47
N THR A 324 -3.91 19.19 10.35
CA THR A 324 -4.46 20.54 10.14
C THR A 324 -3.93 21.14 8.85
N LEU A 325 -2.63 21.09 8.62
CA LEU A 325 -2.00 21.67 7.44
C LEU A 325 -2.42 20.93 6.15
N ALA A 326 -2.59 19.62 6.20
CA ALA A 326 -2.96 18.82 5.03
C ALA A 326 -4.45 18.92 4.69
N TYR A 327 -5.33 18.84 5.69
CA TYR A 327 -6.74 18.54 5.45
C TYR A 327 -7.72 19.60 5.99
N ARG A 328 -7.38 20.45 6.99
CA ARG A 328 -8.32 21.38 7.64
C ARG A 328 -8.79 22.48 6.68
N ARG A 329 -9.64 22.10 5.72
CA ARG A 329 -10.25 22.99 4.72
C ARG A 329 -11.62 22.46 4.34
N GLY A 330 -12.54 23.32 3.90
CA GLY A 330 -13.89 22.90 3.48
C GLY A 330 -14.66 22.22 4.61
N ARG A 331 -15.14 21.02 4.39
CA ARG A 331 -15.92 20.24 5.35
C ARG A 331 -15.08 19.48 6.40
N PHE A 332 -13.76 19.62 6.36
CA PHE A 332 -12.88 18.95 7.32
C PHE A 332 -12.69 19.80 8.57
N ASP A 333 -13.49 19.54 9.59
CA ASP A 333 -13.57 20.32 10.83
C ASP A 333 -12.53 19.90 11.88
N ALA A 334 -12.61 20.51 13.07
CA ALA A 334 -11.71 20.21 14.19
C ALA A 334 -11.90 18.79 14.75
N THR A 335 -13.12 18.26 14.67
CA THR A 335 -13.44 16.87 15.09
C THR A 335 -12.76 15.88 14.17
N ALA A 336 -12.83 16.10 12.85
CA ALA A 336 -12.13 15.30 11.86
C ALA A 336 -10.60 15.36 12.06
N VAL A 337 -10.03 16.55 12.36
CA VAL A 337 -8.61 16.68 12.73
C VAL A 337 -8.25 15.81 13.94
N ALA A 338 -9.08 15.82 14.97
CA ALA A 338 -8.84 15.03 16.18
C ALA A 338 -8.87 13.53 15.89
N LEU A 339 -9.88 13.04 15.14
CA LEU A 339 -10.01 11.62 14.76
C LEU A 339 -8.83 11.14 13.92
N VAL A 340 -8.47 11.88 12.88
CA VAL A 340 -7.33 11.52 12.01
C VAL A 340 -6.02 11.55 12.78
N SER A 341 -5.84 12.54 13.69
CA SER A 341 -4.64 12.61 14.52
C SER A 341 -4.51 11.45 15.50
N GLN A 342 -5.63 10.94 16.05
CA GLN A 342 -5.64 9.73 16.87
C GLN A 342 -5.21 8.50 16.07
N ALA A 343 -5.81 8.29 14.88
CA ALA A 343 -5.43 7.20 13.99
C ALA A 343 -3.95 7.28 13.60
N LEU A 344 -3.48 8.48 13.21
CA LEU A 344 -2.10 8.71 12.78
C LEU A 344 -1.10 8.39 13.89
N ARG A 345 -1.36 8.85 15.11
CA ARG A 345 -0.51 8.52 16.27
C ARG A 345 -0.41 7.03 16.49
N GLY A 346 -1.54 6.31 16.44
CA GLY A 346 -1.56 4.86 16.60
C GLY A 346 -0.79 4.12 15.50
N LEU A 347 -1.02 4.46 14.24
CA LEU A 347 -0.37 3.84 13.07
C LEU A 347 1.14 4.14 13.01
N ALA A 348 1.55 5.35 13.36
CA ALA A 348 2.94 5.79 13.26
C ALA A 348 3.88 5.01 14.18
N VAL A 349 3.40 4.50 15.33
CA VAL A 349 4.20 3.66 16.25
C VAL A 349 4.79 2.44 15.53
N GLY A 350 4.03 1.77 14.68
CA GLY A 350 4.44 0.55 13.98
C GLY A 350 5.00 0.74 12.57
N ALA A 351 4.94 1.95 12.03
CA ALA A 351 5.20 2.19 10.61
C ALA A 351 6.63 1.87 10.15
N ALA A 352 7.63 2.09 11.00
CA ALA A 352 9.01 1.72 10.69
C ALA A 352 9.17 0.18 10.60
N PHE A 353 8.46 -0.55 11.45
CA PHE A 353 8.45 -2.03 11.42
C PHE A 353 7.70 -2.56 10.19
N MET A 354 6.66 -1.87 9.74
CA MET A 354 5.96 -2.18 8.49
C MET A 354 6.91 -2.13 7.28
N MET A 355 7.80 -1.14 7.22
CA MET A 355 8.84 -1.07 6.19
C MET A 355 9.84 -2.24 6.31
N ALA A 356 10.28 -2.56 7.52
CA ALA A 356 11.17 -3.70 7.77
C ALA A 356 10.53 -5.02 7.34
N VAL A 357 9.26 -5.25 7.70
CA VAL A 357 8.45 -6.41 7.30
C VAL A 357 8.45 -6.56 5.79
N TYR A 358 8.14 -5.49 5.07
CA TYR A 358 8.12 -5.51 3.61
C TYR A 358 9.47 -5.96 3.02
N ILE A 359 10.59 -5.37 3.50
CA ILE A 359 11.93 -5.72 3.02
C ILE A 359 12.30 -7.16 3.39
N MET A 360 12.02 -7.61 4.61
CA MET A 360 12.28 -8.99 5.05
C MET A 360 11.50 -10.01 4.22
N MET A 361 10.23 -9.76 3.92
CA MET A 361 9.42 -10.61 3.03
C MET A 361 10.02 -10.70 1.63
N ARG A 362 10.53 -9.57 1.07
CA ARG A 362 11.20 -9.56 -0.24
C ARG A 362 12.52 -10.35 -0.21
N ILE A 363 13.30 -10.29 0.87
CA ILE A 363 14.52 -11.08 1.03
C ILE A 363 14.19 -12.59 1.10
N ILE A 364 13.19 -12.99 1.89
CA ILE A 364 12.73 -14.38 1.99
C ILE A 364 12.23 -14.87 0.62
N SER A 365 11.51 -14.02 -0.12
CA SER A 365 11.04 -14.34 -1.48
C SER A 365 12.20 -14.46 -2.48
N ALA A 366 13.23 -13.63 -2.39
CA ALA A 366 14.43 -13.71 -3.22
C ALA A 366 15.16 -15.05 -3.06
N GLN A 367 15.09 -15.63 -1.87
CA GLN A 367 15.67 -16.94 -1.54
C GLN A 367 14.71 -18.12 -1.84
N MET A 368 13.60 -17.89 -2.55
CA MET A 368 12.56 -18.88 -2.88
C MET A 368 11.93 -19.58 -1.65
N ARG A 369 11.91 -18.89 -0.50
CA ARG A 369 11.43 -19.41 0.79
C ARG A 369 10.03 -18.89 1.17
N ASN A 370 9.18 -18.58 0.20
CA ASN A 370 7.88 -17.92 0.41
C ASN A 370 6.98 -18.62 1.45
N ARG A 371 7.07 -19.94 1.57
CA ARG A 371 6.30 -20.71 2.58
C ARG A 371 6.61 -20.28 4.01
N GLU A 372 7.80 -19.76 4.29
CA GLU A 372 8.20 -19.31 5.62
C GLU A 372 7.47 -18.03 6.07
N ASN A 373 6.86 -17.29 5.13
CA ASN A 373 6.05 -16.13 5.44
C ASN A 373 4.64 -16.50 5.96
N ILE A 374 4.14 -17.71 5.69
CA ILE A 374 2.73 -18.08 5.95
C ILE A 374 2.43 -18.06 7.45
N ILE A 375 3.21 -18.77 8.27
CA ILE A 375 2.98 -18.85 9.71
C ILE A 375 3.09 -17.47 10.39
N PRO A 376 4.15 -16.65 10.14
CA PRO A 376 4.20 -15.29 10.67
C PRO A 376 2.98 -14.44 10.28
N MET A 377 2.48 -14.54 9.05
CA MET A 377 1.30 -13.81 8.60
C MET A 377 0.02 -14.27 9.30
N VAL A 378 -0.17 -15.59 9.51
CA VAL A 378 -1.32 -16.10 10.27
C VAL A 378 -1.28 -15.60 11.73
N VAL A 379 -0.10 -15.65 12.37
CA VAL A 379 0.07 -15.10 13.73
C VAL A 379 -0.22 -13.59 13.73
N ALA A 380 0.22 -12.85 12.73
CA ALA A 380 -0.04 -11.42 12.60
C ALA A 380 -1.56 -11.13 12.56
N VAL A 381 -2.32 -11.88 11.76
CA VAL A 381 -3.80 -11.76 11.70
C VAL A 381 -4.43 -11.98 13.09
N VAL A 382 -4.03 -13.04 13.79
CA VAL A 382 -4.57 -13.35 15.14
C VAL A 382 -4.21 -12.24 16.12
N VAL A 383 -2.96 -11.78 16.11
CA VAL A 383 -2.49 -10.69 17.00
C VAL A 383 -3.26 -9.41 16.75
N GLU A 384 -3.50 -9.06 15.49
CA GLU A 384 -4.24 -7.84 15.15
C GLU A 384 -5.70 -7.91 15.63
N VAL A 385 -6.39 -9.04 15.41
CA VAL A 385 -7.75 -9.23 15.90
C VAL A 385 -7.81 -9.11 17.42
N VAL A 386 -6.92 -9.82 18.15
CA VAL A 386 -6.88 -9.77 19.62
C VAL A 386 -6.56 -8.35 20.10
N ALA A 387 -5.57 -7.69 19.51
CA ALA A 387 -5.21 -6.32 19.85
C ALA A 387 -6.37 -5.35 19.57
N ALA A 388 -7.07 -5.48 18.45
CA ALA A 388 -8.24 -4.67 18.13
C ALA A 388 -9.37 -4.86 19.17
N ILE A 389 -9.70 -6.10 19.52
CA ILE A 389 -10.73 -6.40 20.52
C ILE A 389 -10.40 -5.76 21.89
N VAL A 390 -9.11 -5.75 22.28
CA VAL A 390 -8.68 -5.21 23.59
C VAL A 390 -8.53 -3.69 23.56
N LEU A 391 -7.94 -3.13 22.50
CA LEU A 391 -7.53 -1.73 22.47
C LEU A 391 -8.62 -0.79 21.96
N VAL A 392 -9.42 -1.21 20.97
CA VAL A 392 -10.41 -0.32 20.34
C VAL A 392 -11.48 0.15 21.31
N PRO A 393 -12.09 -0.69 22.18
CA PRO A 393 -13.11 -0.22 23.13
C PRO A 393 -12.59 0.79 24.14
N ARG A 394 -11.26 0.79 24.42
CA ARG A 394 -10.62 1.66 25.43
C ARG A 394 -10.03 2.92 24.83
N LEU A 395 -9.48 2.84 23.63
CA LEU A 395 -8.64 3.87 23.01
C LEU A 395 -9.23 4.43 21.71
N GLY A 396 -10.41 3.96 21.30
CA GLY A 396 -11.06 4.41 20.08
C GLY A 396 -10.16 4.24 18.84
N LEU A 397 -10.10 5.27 18.02
CA LEU A 397 -9.37 5.22 16.75
C LEU A 397 -7.83 5.16 16.92
N PHE A 398 -7.31 5.69 18.04
CA PHE A 398 -5.90 5.46 18.43
C PHE A 398 -5.65 3.97 18.67
N GLY A 399 -6.61 3.27 19.30
CA GLY A 399 -6.54 1.83 19.54
C GLY A 399 -6.51 1.01 18.27
N VAL A 400 -7.24 1.40 17.21
CA VAL A 400 -7.16 0.76 15.88
C VAL A 400 -5.74 0.87 15.32
N GLY A 401 -5.19 2.08 15.26
CA GLY A 401 -3.82 2.29 14.77
C GLY A 401 -2.76 1.57 15.60
N LEU A 402 -2.96 1.50 16.93
CA LEU A 402 -2.05 0.80 17.83
C LEU A 402 -2.13 -0.73 17.64
N ALA A 403 -3.30 -1.30 17.35
CA ALA A 403 -3.45 -2.72 17.04
C ALA A 403 -2.65 -3.10 15.78
N VAL A 404 -2.75 -2.30 14.73
CA VAL A 404 -1.90 -2.43 13.52
C VAL A 404 -0.42 -2.37 13.89
N SER A 405 -0.03 -1.42 14.74
CA SER A 405 1.36 -1.25 15.16
C SER A 405 1.90 -2.45 15.94
N VAL A 406 1.11 -2.98 16.87
CA VAL A 406 1.47 -4.20 17.63
C VAL A 406 1.64 -5.38 16.67
N MET A 407 0.72 -5.57 15.74
CA MET A 407 0.80 -6.61 14.72
C MET A 407 2.09 -6.46 13.89
N GLN A 408 2.43 -5.25 13.43
CA GLN A 408 3.65 -5.02 12.64
C GLN A 408 4.93 -5.31 13.44
N ILE A 409 4.97 -4.97 14.72
CA ILE A 409 6.12 -5.27 15.60
C ILE A 409 6.27 -6.79 15.78
N VAL A 410 5.17 -7.49 16.04
CA VAL A 410 5.18 -8.96 16.18
C VAL A 410 5.61 -9.63 14.87
N LEU A 411 5.02 -9.23 13.74
CA LEU A 411 5.37 -9.77 12.42
C LEU A 411 6.85 -9.52 12.09
N CYS A 412 7.35 -8.32 12.35
CA CYS A 412 8.76 -7.97 12.19
C CYS A 412 9.66 -8.89 13.02
N THR A 413 9.31 -9.13 14.29
CA THR A 413 10.05 -10.00 15.20
C THR A 413 10.08 -11.46 14.72
N LEU A 414 8.94 -11.97 14.24
CA LEU A 414 8.84 -13.33 13.70
C LEU A 414 9.66 -13.50 12.41
N LEU A 415 9.62 -12.53 11.50
CA LEU A 415 10.42 -12.56 10.28
C LEU A 415 11.92 -12.37 10.58
N ALA A 416 12.28 -11.51 11.53
CA ALA A 416 13.65 -11.39 12.00
C ALA A 416 14.19 -12.71 12.59
N ARG A 417 13.34 -13.46 13.30
CA ARG A 417 13.68 -14.84 13.77
C ARG A 417 13.95 -15.76 12.60
N ARG A 418 13.13 -15.75 11.55
CA ARG A 418 13.31 -16.58 10.33
C ARG A 418 14.61 -16.26 9.57
N LEU A 419 15.03 -15.01 9.57
CA LEU A 419 16.25 -14.55 8.96
C LEU A 419 17.48 -14.65 9.89
N GLY A 420 17.32 -15.08 11.16
CA GLY A 420 18.41 -15.16 12.14
C GLY A 420 18.88 -13.79 12.67
N LEU A 421 18.01 -12.75 12.61
CA LEU A 421 18.34 -11.36 12.95
C LEU A 421 17.95 -10.94 14.37
N LEU A 422 17.41 -11.86 15.21
CA LEU A 422 16.90 -11.51 16.54
C LEU A 422 17.94 -10.86 17.44
N ARG A 423 19.19 -11.36 17.44
CA ARG A 423 20.27 -10.80 18.27
C ARG A 423 20.61 -9.36 17.85
N GLN A 424 20.63 -9.08 16.54
CA GLN A 424 20.86 -7.73 16.03
C GLN A 424 19.68 -6.80 16.33
N LEU A 425 18.46 -7.30 16.27
CA LEU A 425 17.25 -6.57 16.63
C LEU A 425 17.27 -6.19 18.12
N SER A 426 17.48 -7.19 19.01
CA SER A 426 17.50 -6.94 20.46
C SER A 426 18.62 -5.98 20.90
N GLY A 427 19.78 -6.03 20.26
CA GLY A 427 20.89 -5.13 20.55
C GLY A 427 20.62 -3.65 20.24
N ARG A 428 19.58 -3.33 19.46
CA ARG A 428 19.18 -1.97 19.12
C ARG A 428 18.10 -1.40 20.03
N ILE A 429 17.37 -2.25 20.74
CA ILE A 429 16.28 -1.83 21.63
C ILE A 429 16.71 -0.77 22.65
N PRO A 430 17.87 -0.88 23.34
CA PRO A 430 18.30 0.15 24.30
C PRO A 430 18.49 1.52 23.62
N GLY A 431 19.09 1.56 22.45
CA GLY A 431 19.27 2.80 21.68
C GLY A 431 17.95 3.43 21.24
N TRP A 432 17.02 2.60 20.75
CA TRP A 432 15.69 3.07 20.37
C TRP A 432 14.90 3.57 21.58
N LEU A 433 14.98 2.91 22.74
CA LEU A 433 14.35 3.39 23.97
C LEU A 433 14.97 4.69 24.45
N GLY A 434 16.31 4.83 24.44
CA GLY A 434 16.99 6.08 24.77
C GLY A 434 16.59 7.22 23.84
N GLY A 435 16.56 6.95 22.55
CA GLY A 435 16.06 7.89 21.53
C GLY A 435 14.61 8.30 21.76
N LEU A 436 13.74 7.31 22.05
CA LEU A 436 12.30 7.56 22.34
C LEU A 436 12.12 8.48 23.57
N LEU A 437 12.84 8.22 24.65
CA LEU A 437 12.76 9.03 25.89
C LEU A 437 13.18 10.49 25.64
N LEU A 438 14.31 10.70 24.96
CA LEU A 438 14.77 12.05 24.63
C LEU A 438 13.84 12.75 23.63
N ALA A 439 13.35 12.04 22.62
CA ALA A 439 12.39 12.58 21.66
C ALA A 439 11.06 12.94 22.32
N ALA A 440 10.57 12.15 23.29
CA ALA A 440 9.36 12.46 24.06
C ALA A 440 9.56 13.70 24.94
N GLY A 441 10.69 13.82 25.63
CA GLY A 441 11.03 15.04 26.39
C GLY A 441 11.12 16.28 25.48
N ALA A 442 11.73 16.13 24.29
CA ALA A 442 11.82 17.18 23.29
C ALA A 442 10.44 17.59 22.74
N ALA A 443 9.54 16.62 22.50
CA ALA A 443 8.17 16.89 22.08
C ALA A 443 7.39 17.68 23.14
N LEU A 444 7.55 17.34 24.42
CA LEU A 444 6.96 18.09 25.54
C LEU A 444 7.51 19.54 25.63
N ALA A 445 8.80 19.74 25.40
CA ALA A 445 9.38 21.06 25.31
C ALA A 445 8.85 21.87 24.12
N ALA A 446 8.75 21.21 22.95
CA ALA A 446 8.21 21.83 21.75
C ALA A 446 6.71 22.19 21.84
N SER A 447 5.94 21.47 22.65
CA SER A 447 4.50 21.79 22.87
C SER A 447 4.27 23.16 23.54
N ARG A 448 5.28 23.71 24.23
CA ARG A 448 5.26 25.03 24.81
C ARG A 448 5.54 26.18 23.83
N PHE A 449 5.98 25.82 22.61
CA PHE A 449 6.26 26.81 21.58
C PHE A 449 4.97 27.46 21.09
N GLN A 450 4.88 28.79 21.24
CA GLN A 450 3.77 29.59 20.75
C GLN A 450 4.08 30.11 19.35
N GLY A 451 3.39 29.59 18.36
CA GLY A 451 3.59 29.96 16.95
C GLY A 451 2.47 29.42 16.06
N GLY A 452 2.43 29.87 14.83
CA GLY A 452 1.51 29.34 13.83
C GLY A 452 1.78 27.84 13.54
N PRO A 453 0.85 27.13 12.86
CA PRO A 453 0.95 25.68 12.62
C PRO A 453 2.27 25.25 11.98
N TRP A 454 2.81 26.02 11.05
CA TRP A 454 4.10 25.74 10.40
C TRP A 454 5.28 25.88 11.36
N GLY A 455 5.29 26.94 12.19
CA GLY A 455 6.36 27.15 13.16
C GLY A 455 6.36 26.07 14.24
N ARG A 456 5.19 25.67 14.73
CA ARG A 456 5.03 24.55 15.67
C ARG A 456 5.48 23.23 15.06
N LEU A 457 5.08 22.92 13.84
CA LEU A 457 5.52 21.73 13.12
C LEU A 457 7.05 21.70 13.00
N ALA A 458 7.66 22.81 12.57
CA ALA A 458 9.11 22.89 12.41
C ALA A 458 9.84 22.69 13.74
N ALA A 459 9.36 23.34 14.83
CA ALA A 459 9.93 23.19 16.16
C ALA A 459 9.82 21.76 16.70
N ILE A 460 8.64 21.13 16.56
CA ILE A 460 8.42 19.74 16.96
C ILE A 460 9.34 18.82 16.17
N ALA A 461 9.37 18.96 14.85
CA ALA A 461 10.19 18.11 13.98
C ALA A 461 11.68 18.22 14.32
N ALA A 462 12.20 19.45 14.46
CA ALA A 462 13.61 19.67 14.77
C ALA A 462 13.98 19.09 16.15
N LEU A 463 13.21 19.39 17.18
CA LEU A 463 13.53 18.95 18.54
C LEU A 463 13.37 17.45 18.72
N VAL A 464 12.32 16.83 18.16
CA VAL A 464 12.08 15.38 18.20
C VAL A 464 13.19 14.64 17.48
N LEU A 465 13.58 15.09 16.28
CA LEU A 465 14.68 14.46 15.53
C LEU A 465 16.03 14.61 16.24
N LEU A 466 16.32 15.78 16.81
CA LEU A 466 17.53 15.99 17.59
C LEU A 466 17.57 15.07 18.82
N GLY A 467 16.48 14.98 19.58
CA GLY A 467 16.38 14.06 20.72
C GLY A 467 16.52 12.59 20.31
N TRP A 468 15.90 12.20 19.21
CA TRP A 468 16.01 10.86 18.65
C TRP A 468 17.46 10.51 18.28
N VAL A 469 18.13 11.39 17.54
CA VAL A 469 19.53 11.17 17.13
C VAL A 469 20.44 11.13 18.33
N ALA A 470 20.32 12.09 19.27
CA ALA A 470 21.16 12.15 20.46
C ALA A 470 21.05 10.88 21.32
N GLY A 471 19.80 10.38 21.54
CA GLY A 471 19.59 9.15 22.30
C GLY A 471 20.17 7.91 21.61
N ASN A 472 20.06 7.81 20.29
CA ASN A 472 20.62 6.69 19.54
C ASN A 472 22.16 6.73 19.48
N LEU A 473 22.79 7.88 19.44
CA LEU A 473 24.26 8.01 19.41
C LEU A 473 24.91 7.56 20.73
N ALA A 474 24.16 7.50 21.83
CA ALA A 474 24.66 7.00 23.11
C ALA A 474 24.96 5.48 23.08
N PHE A 475 24.35 4.71 22.18
CA PHE A 475 24.46 3.26 22.14
C PHE A 475 25.21 2.79 20.88
N ALA A 476 26.14 1.85 21.05
CA ALA A 476 27.06 1.44 19.98
C ALA A 476 26.32 0.87 18.73
N ALA A 477 25.28 0.04 18.93
CA ALA A 477 24.56 -0.60 17.83
C ALA A 477 23.79 0.43 16.96
N THR A 478 23.07 1.35 17.58
CA THR A 478 22.30 2.39 16.86
C THR A 478 23.20 3.52 16.34
N ARG A 479 24.35 3.79 17.01
CA ARG A 479 25.38 4.68 16.48
C ARG A 479 25.95 4.16 15.16
N ALA A 480 26.22 2.84 15.07
CA ALA A 480 26.68 2.21 13.84
C ALA A 480 25.65 2.38 12.71
N ASP A 481 24.34 2.27 12.99
CA ASP A 481 23.28 2.50 12.02
C ASP A 481 23.33 3.94 11.46
N TRP A 482 23.56 4.94 12.30
CA TRP A 482 23.69 6.34 11.88
C TRP A 482 24.93 6.60 11.02
N LEU A 483 26.06 5.94 11.31
CA LEU A 483 27.25 6.03 10.48
C LEU A 483 27.00 5.45 9.09
N ILE A 484 26.34 4.29 8.99
CA ILE A 484 25.95 3.67 7.72
C ILE A 484 25.01 4.60 6.93
N LEU A 485 24.02 5.22 7.58
CA LEU A 485 23.12 6.17 6.92
C LEU A 485 23.85 7.40 6.40
N ARG A 486 24.76 7.97 7.18
CA ARG A 486 25.57 9.14 6.79
C ARG A 486 26.44 8.82 5.56
N ASP A 487 27.12 7.68 5.58
CA ASP A 487 28.04 7.30 4.51
C ASP A 487 27.26 7.04 3.20
N ARG A 488 26.12 6.34 3.28
CA ARG A 488 25.22 6.15 2.12
C ARG A 488 24.64 7.44 1.59
N ALA A 489 24.25 8.37 2.48
CA ALA A 489 23.78 9.69 2.06
C ALA A 489 24.90 10.47 1.34
N GLY A 490 26.13 10.46 1.87
CA GLY A 490 27.29 11.08 1.24
C GLY A 490 27.58 10.54 -0.17
N GLU A 491 27.53 9.21 -0.34
CA GLU A 491 27.68 8.56 -1.66
C GLU A 491 26.54 8.93 -2.63
N ALA A 492 25.31 9.02 -2.15
CA ALA A 492 24.16 9.40 -2.98
C ALA A 492 24.28 10.84 -3.46
N PHE A 493 24.66 11.77 -2.58
CA PHE A 493 24.92 13.17 -2.92
C PHE A 493 26.11 13.32 -3.88
N GLY A 494 27.19 12.57 -3.70
CA GLY A 494 28.34 12.56 -4.61
C GLY A 494 27.94 12.13 -6.03
N ARG A 495 27.18 11.04 -6.15
CA ARG A 495 26.64 10.54 -7.42
C ARG A 495 25.68 11.52 -8.10
N LEU A 496 24.82 12.17 -7.32
CA LEU A 496 23.90 13.18 -7.85
C LEU A 496 24.65 14.40 -8.40
N ARG A 497 25.65 14.90 -7.65
CA ARG A 497 26.51 16.01 -8.05
C ARG A 497 27.26 15.73 -9.36
N LEU A 498 27.80 14.51 -9.50
CA LEU A 498 28.47 14.07 -10.72
C LEU A 498 27.51 14.01 -11.92
N ARG A 499 26.30 13.48 -11.73
CA ARG A 499 25.28 13.43 -12.78
C ARG A 499 24.81 14.83 -13.21
N LEU A 500 24.61 15.75 -12.28
CA LEU A 500 24.27 17.14 -12.58
C LEU A 500 25.39 17.83 -13.33
N ALA A 501 26.66 17.63 -12.93
CA ALA A 501 27.82 18.18 -13.63
C ALA A 501 28.00 17.61 -15.05
N GLN A 502 27.56 16.36 -15.30
CA GLN A 502 27.57 15.74 -16.64
C GLN A 502 26.38 16.20 -17.51
N ALA A 503 25.27 16.61 -16.91
CA ALA A 503 24.09 17.11 -17.62
C ALA A 503 24.22 18.60 -18.00
N THR A 504 25.15 19.33 -17.38
CA THR A 504 25.45 20.74 -17.65
C THR A 504 26.65 20.93 -18.60
N ARG A 505 27.28 19.86 -19.02
CA ARG A 505 28.23 19.79 -20.14
C ARG A 505 27.56 19.21 -21.38
#